data_aa8e33230570e1d9c7d1c617027324df
#
_entry.id   aa8e33230570e1d9c7d1c617027324df
#
_cell.length_a   1.000
_cell.length_b   1.000
_cell.length_c   1.000
_cell.angle_alpha   90.00
_cell.angle_beta   90.00
_cell.angle_gamma   90.00
#
_symmetry.space_group_name_H-M   'P 1'
#
loop_
_entity.id
_entity.type
_entity.pdbx_description
1 polymer ?
#
loop_
_entity_poly.entity_id
_entity_poly.type
_entity_poly.pdbx_seq_one_letter_code
_entity_poly.pdbx_strand_id
1 'polypeptide(L)'
;MELSWTLLALLAAMLAAAWFWHDSLGAREAANAAAIETCQSTGAAMLDGTVAFRRLQAVRVQGGSLGLRRTYVFDYTRDGATRQQGFVVVTGRSVDSVGL
;
A
#
# COMPACT_ATOMS: atom_id res chain seq x y z
N MET A 1 30.38 -6.34 -26.82
CA MET A 1 28.97 -6.07 -27.12
C MET A 1 28.00 -6.76 -26.21
N GLU A 2 28.21 -8.00 -25.88
CA GLU A 2 27.33 -8.73 -24.95
C GLU A 2 27.33 -8.11 -23.56
N LEU A 3 28.47 -7.62 -23.10
CA LEU A 3 28.59 -6.97 -21.82
C LEU A 3 27.76 -5.68 -21.75
N SER A 4 27.60 -4.96 -22.83
CA SER A 4 26.80 -3.74 -22.87
C SER A 4 25.33 -4.03 -22.68
N TRP A 5 24.81 -5.08 -23.30
CA TRP A 5 23.44 -5.48 -23.15
C TRP A 5 23.13 -5.99 -21.74
N THR A 6 24.04 -6.76 -21.17
CA THR A 6 23.91 -7.25 -19.80
C THR A 6 23.91 -6.08 -18.81
N LEU A 7 24.81 -5.11 -18.99
CA LEU A 7 24.87 -3.93 -18.15
C LEU A 7 23.60 -3.09 -18.25
N LEU A 8 23.07 -2.91 -19.47
CA LEU A 8 21.84 -2.18 -19.68
C LEU A 8 20.65 -2.88 -19.03
N ALA A 9 20.58 -4.21 -19.15
CA ALA A 9 19.52 -4.99 -18.54
C ALA A 9 19.57 -4.91 -17.01
N LEU A 10 20.77 -5.01 -16.43
CA LEU A 10 20.96 -4.87 -14.99
C LEU A 10 20.59 -3.50 -14.49
N LEU A 11 20.99 -2.45 -15.22
CA LEU A 11 20.67 -1.07 -14.86
C LEU A 11 19.16 -0.84 -14.91
N ALA A 12 18.50 -1.32 -15.97
CA ALA A 12 17.06 -1.21 -16.11
C ALA A 12 16.33 -1.94 -14.97
N ALA A 13 16.80 -3.13 -14.61
CA ALA A 13 16.23 -3.91 -13.51
C ALA A 13 16.41 -3.18 -12.17
N MET A 14 17.56 -2.58 -11.94
CA MET A 14 17.83 -1.81 -10.72
C MET A 14 16.94 -0.57 -10.63
N LEU A 15 16.76 0.14 -11.74
CA LEU A 15 15.90 1.32 -11.78
C LEU A 15 14.43 0.94 -11.54
N ALA A 16 13.98 -0.15 -12.15
CA ALA A 16 12.63 -0.64 -11.96
C ALA A 16 12.39 -1.08 -10.52
N ALA A 17 13.34 -1.77 -9.91
CA ALA A 17 13.27 -2.19 -8.52
C ALA A 17 13.24 -0.99 -7.57
N ALA A 18 14.08 0.01 -7.82
CA ALA A 18 14.12 1.22 -7.00
C ALA A 18 12.81 2.01 -7.12
N TRP A 19 12.26 2.13 -8.31
CA TRP A 19 10.98 2.78 -8.52
C TRP A 19 9.85 2.04 -7.80
N PHE A 20 9.80 0.71 -7.94
CA PHE A 20 8.79 -0.11 -7.27
C PHE A 20 8.89 0.02 -5.75
N TRP A 21 10.10 0.01 -5.21
CA TRP A 21 10.34 0.19 -3.79
C TRP A 21 9.82 1.53 -3.30
N HIS A 22 10.19 2.59 -4.01
CA HIS A 22 9.78 3.95 -3.67
C HIS A 22 8.26 4.11 -3.74
N ASP A 23 7.63 3.58 -4.78
CA ASP A 23 6.18 3.62 -4.96
C ASP A 23 5.47 2.83 -3.84
N SER A 24 6.01 1.68 -3.48
CA SER A 24 5.45 0.84 -2.41
C SER A 24 5.53 1.53 -1.04
N LEU A 25 6.61 2.26 -0.77
CA LEU A 25 6.73 3.03 0.47
C LEU A 25 5.69 4.13 0.53
N GLY A 26 5.47 4.85 -0.57
CA GLY A 26 4.44 5.89 -0.65
C GLY A 26 3.04 5.34 -0.45
N ALA A 27 2.73 4.19 -1.06
CA ALA A 27 1.44 3.53 -0.89
C ALA A 27 1.23 3.08 0.56
N ARG A 28 2.25 2.52 1.18
CA ARG A 28 2.18 2.07 2.58
C ARG A 28 1.98 3.23 3.54
N GLU A 29 2.67 4.34 3.32
CA GLU A 29 2.49 5.55 4.12
C GLU A 29 1.07 6.10 4.00
N ALA A 30 0.52 6.13 2.80
CA ALA A 30 -0.85 6.57 2.57
C ALA A 30 -1.85 5.66 3.28
N ALA A 31 -1.66 4.35 3.17
CA ALA A 31 -2.53 3.37 3.83
C ALA A 31 -2.46 3.49 5.35
N ASN A 32 -1.26 3.64 5.89
CA ASN A 32 -1.06 3.76 7.33
C ASN A 32 -1.70 5.04 7.88
N ALA A 33 -1.50 6.16 7.19
CA ALA A 33 -2.11 7.43 7.58
C ALA A 33 -3.64 7.36 7.55
N ALA A 34 -4.20 6.75 6.51
CA ALA A 34 -5.65 6.58 6.39
C ALA A 34 -6.22 5.68 7.49
N ALA A 35 -5.52 4.60 7.84
CA ALA A 35 -5.93 3.70 8.91
C ALA A 35 -5.94 4.42 10.26
N ILE A 36 -4.88 5.16 10.56
CA ILE A 36 -4.77 5.93 11.81
C ILE A 36 -5.87 6.98 11.89
N GLU A 37 -6.07 7.76 10.82
CA GLU A 37 -7.09 8.79 10.78
C GLU A 37 -8.49 8.22 10.96
N THR A 38 -8.80 7.11 10.29
CA THR A 38 -10.11 6.47 10.41
C THR A 38 -10.34 5.94 11.81
N CYS A 39 -9.34 5.33 12.43
CA CYS A 39 -9.43 4.87 13.81
C CYS A 39 -9.68 6.02 14.77
N GLN A 40 -8.98 7.13 14.61
CA GLN A 40 -9.14 8.32 15.46
C GLN A 40 -10.54 8.92 15.32
N SER A 41 -11.06 9.02 14.09
CA SER A 41 -12.36 9.61 13.84
C SER A 41 -13.53 8.75 14.31
N THR A 42 -13.34 7.43 14.39
CA THR A 42 -14.37 6.50 14.84
C THR A 42 -14.24 6.08 16.31
N GLY A 43 -13.22 6.56 17.00
CA GLY A 43 -12.97 6.20 18.40
C GLY A 43 -12.36 4.82 18.57
N ALA A 44 -11.87 4.20 17.50
CA ALA A 44 -11.18 2.91 17.55
C ALA A 44 -9.70 3.10 17.85
N ALA A 45 -9.08 2.08 18.44
CA ALA A 45 -7.64 2.07 18.67
C ALA A 45 -6.98 1.03 17.76
N MET A 46 -5.98 1.45 17.01
CA MET A 46 -5.22 0.57 16.15
C MET A 46 -4.28 -0.27 17.02
N LEU A 47 -4.41 -1.60 16.94
CA LEU A 47 -3.64 -2.51 17.79
C LEU A 47 -2.21 -2.71 17.31
N ASP A 48 -2.03 -2.74 15.98
CA ASP A 48 -0.70 -2.82 15.38
C ASP A 48 -0.27 -1.43 14.97
N GLY A 49 1.00 -1.12 15.11
CA GLY A 49 1.53 0.20 14.77
C GLY A 49 1.49 0.54 13.29
N THR A 50 1.34 -0.46 12.42
CA THR A 50 1.32 -0.28 10.96
C THR A 50 0.34 -1.25 10.31
N VAL A 51 -0.02 -0.93 9.06
CA VAL A 51 -0.83 -1.83 8.23
C VAL A 51 0.03 -2.95 7.65
N ALA A 52 -0.58 -4.10 7.39
CA ALA A 52 0.06 -5.24 6.76
C ALA A 52 -0.41 -5.38 5.32
N PHE A 53 0.52 -5.65 4.41
CA PHE A 53 0.20 -5.86 3.00
C PHE A 53 -0.56 -7.18 2.83
N ARG A 54 -1.66 -7.15 2.07
CA ARG A 54 -2.49 -8.32 1.85
C ARG A 54 -2.56 -8.74 0.40
N ARG A 55 -2.79 -7.81 -0.51
CA ARG A 55 -3.05 -8.14 -1.92
C ARG A 55 -2.49 -7.05 -2.84
N LEU A 56 -2.02 -7.48 -3.99
CA LEU A 56 -1.58 -6.60 -5.08
C LEU A 56 -2.35 -6.96 -6.34
N GLN A 57 -2.93 -5.96 -6.98
CA GLN A 57 -3.65 -6.12 -8.25
C GLN A 57 -3.22 -5.05 -9.24
N ALA A 58 -3.07 -5.44 -10.50
CA ALA A 58 -2.90 -4.47 -11.58
C ALA A 58 -4.29 -4.04 -12.05
N VAL A 59 -4.52 -2.73 -12.10
CA VAL A 59 -5.81 -2.15 -12.49
C VAL A 59 -5.58 -1.04 -13.48
N ARG A 60 -6.60 -0.73 -14.27
CA ARG A 60 -6.58 0.45 -15.12
C ARG A 60 -7.15 1.63 -14.35
N VAL A 61 -6.36 2.70 -14.29
CA VAL A 61 -6.80 3.95 -13.66
C VAL A 61 -7.39 4.87 -14.71
N GLN A 62 -7.98 5.99 -14.30
CA GLN A 62 -8.50 7.00 -15.20
C GLN A 62 -7.45 7.41 -16.22
N GLY A 63 -7.84 7.48 -17.49
CA GLY A 63 -6.95 7.77 -18.60
C GLY A 63 -6.35 6.52 -19.26
N GLY A 64 -6.71 5.32 -18.80
CA GLY A 64 -6.31 4.06 -19.41
C GLY A 64 -4.92 3.56 -19.05
N SER A 65 -4.19 4.25 -18.19
CA SER A 65 -2.88 3.79 -17.72
C SER A 65 -3.03 2.69 -16.68
N LEU A 66 -1.98 1.87 -16.53
CA LEU A 66 -1.96 0.81 -15.54
C LEU A 66 -1.50 1.37 -14.19
N GLY A 67 -2.22 1.01 -13.13
CA GLY A 67 -1.85 1.32 -11.77
C GLY A 67 -1.83 0.06 -10.93
N LEU A 68 -1.20 0.13 -9.77
CA LEU A 68 -1.16 -0.97 -8.82
C LEU A 68 -2.11 -0.67 -7.66
N ARG A 69 -3.09 -1.54 -7.49
CA ARG A 69 -4.00 -1.48 -6.35
C ARG A 69 -3.47 -2.39 -5.27
N ARG A 70 -3.23 -1.83 -4.10
CA ARG A 70 -2.74 -2.57 -2.94
C ARG A 70 -3.80 -2.56 -1.86
N THR A 71 -4.04 -3.72 -1.28
CA THR A 71 -4.94 -3.86 -0.13
C THR A 71 -4.09 -4.12 1.10
N TYR A 72 -4.29 -3.32 2.12
CA TYR A 72 -3.64 -3.46 3.42
C TYR A 72 -4.69 -3.78 4.47
N VAL A 73 -4.29 -4.50 5.48
CA VAL A 73 -5.16 -4.85 6.62
C VAL A 73 -4.50 -4.41 7.91
N PHE A 74 -5.31 -4.14 8.90
CA PHE A 74 -4.84 -3.78 10.24
C PHE A 74 -5.83 -4.27 11.28
N ASP A 75 -5.34 -4.53 12.47
CA ASP A 75 -6.18 -4.92 13.60
C ASP A 75 -6.48 -3.69 14.44
N TYR A 76 -7.71 -3.59 14.90
CA TYR A 76 -8.16 -2.50 15.75
C TYR A 76 -9.14 -3.01 16.80
N THR A 77 -9.40 -2.18 17.80
CA THR A 77 -10.41 -2.46 18.82
C THR A 77 -11.20 -1.20 19.11
N ARG A 78 -12.48 -1.36 19.40
CA ARG A 78 -13.34 -0.25 19.83
C ARG A 78 -13.58 -0.25 21.31
N ASP A 79 -13.53 -1.41 21.94
CA ASP A 79 -13.82 -1.61 23.36
C ASP A 79 -12.58 -1.94 24.21
N GLY A 80 -11.44 -2.08 23.58
CA GLY A 80 -10.20 -2.48 24.25
C GLY A 80 -10.05 -3.98 24.47
N ALA A 81 -11.08 -4.78 24.19
CA ALA A 81 -11.09 -6.21 24.46
C ALA A 81 -11.25 -7.07 23.22
N THR A 82 -12.07 -6.63 22.25
CA THR A 82 -12.37 -7.38 21.04
C THR A 82 -11.49 -6.91 19.89
N ARG A 83 -10.76 -7.84 19.28
CA ARG A 83 -9.91 -7.55 18.11
C ARG A 83 -10.76 -7.68 16.84
N GLN A 84 -10.73 -6.64 16.02
CA GLN A 84 -11.42 -6.61 14.73
C GLN A 84 -10.40 -6.27 13.65
N GLN A 85 -10.71 -6.61 12.40
CA GLN A 85 -9.84 -6.35 11.27
C GLN A 85 -10.46 -5.31 10.34
N GLY A 86 -9.67 -4.29 10.02
CA GLY A 86 -10.02 -3.28 9.04
C GLY A 86 -9.15 -3.42 7.80
N PHE A 87 -9.49 -2.67 6.76
CA PHE A 87 -8.75 -2.69 5.51
C PHE A 87 -8.60 -1.30 4.93
N VAL A 88 -7.55 -1.12 4.10
CA VAL A 88 -7.33 0.09 3.32
C VAL A 88 -6.98 -0.34 1.90
N VAL A 89 -7.65 0.21 0.92
CA VAL A 89 -7.36 -0.02 -0.50
C VAL A 89 -6.71 1.23 -1.07
N VAL A 90 -5.53 1.08 -1.64
CA VAL A 90 -4.73 2.17 -2.20
C VAL A 90 -4.40 1.86 -3.65
N THR A 91 -4.70 2.78 -4.56
CA THR A 91 -4.29 2.69 -5.96
C THR A 91 -3.21 3.74 -6.20
N GLY A 92 -2.00 3.28 -6.57
CA GLY A 92 -0.83 4.16 -6.59
C GLY A 92 -0.53 4.67 -5.20
N ARG A 93 -0.77 5.97 -4.96
CA ARG A 93 -0.64 6.59 -3.64
C ARG A 93 -1.94 7.19 -3.14
N SER A 94 -3.03 6.95 -3.87
CA SER A 94 -4.35 7.46 -3.53
C SER A 94 -5.16 6.42 -2.80
N VAL A 95 -5.70 6.79 -1.66
CA VAL A 95 -6.56 5.91 -0.87
C VAL A 95 -7.93 5.85 -1.54
N ASP A 96 -8.34 4.65 -1.95
CA ASP A 96 -9.64 4.42 -2.58
C ASP A 96 -10.74 4.22 -1.54
N SER A 97 -10.46 3.41 -0.54
CA SER A 97 -11.44 3.11 0.50
C SER A 97 -10.77 2.63 1.78
N VAL A 98 -11.45 2.83 2.88
CA VAL A 98 -11.05 2.34 4.21
C VAL A 98 -12.30 1.73 4.84
N GLY A 99 -12.14 0.51 5.38
CA GLY A 99 -13.23 -0.18 6.06
C GLY A 99 -12.82 -0.60 7.46
N LEU A 100 -13.72 -0.49 8.39
CA LEU A 100 -13.55 -0.99 9.76
C LEU A 100 -14.55 -2.11 10.08
#